data_2ef231806e9253f8506aaf4434878ad9
#
_entry.id   2ef231806e9253f8506aaf4434878ad9
#
_cell.length_a   1.000
_cell.length_b   1.000
_cell.length_c   1.000
_cell.angle_alpha   90.00
_cell.angle_beta   90.00
_cell.angle_gamma   90.00
#
_symmetry.space_group_name_H-M   'P 1'
#
loop_
_entity.id
_entity.type
_entity.pdbx_description
1 polymer ?
#
loop_
_entity_poly.entity_id
_entity_poly.type
_entity_poly.pdbx_seq_one_letter_code
_entity_poly.pdbx_strand_id
1 'polypeptide(L)'
;MFNFLAATFGRPQTRPPSAADTPADEAAFGGVRFRPRLTAQILRDHEVTRQQLRSLLDACRAQDEDAEIVCLRRFADNFRRTGLIKSVQLYPYLRWALEKDSMATIQFKSMHRELERATLLIEAVLTDYLDAPWDSYRRRRFVHDVVRVAGLFAQMLKQEEGTLLPLYMPPGQYRYVDGVDRIHQGSFE
;
A
#
# COMPACT_ATOMS: atom_id res chain seq x y z
N MET A 1 38.63 -25.29 -63.81
CA MET A 1 39.65 -25.45 -62.75
C MET A 1 39.54 -24.25 -61.78
N PHE A 2 38.77 -24.37 -60.74
CA PHE A 2 38.89 -23.47 -59.61
C PHE A 2 38.43 -24.21 -58.35
N ASN A 3 39.42 -24.52 -57.50
CA ASN A 3 39.25 -25.08 -56.17
C ASN A 3 38.67 -24.00 -55.25
N PHE A 4 37.53 -24.28 -54.60
CA PHE A 4 37.03 -23.48 -53.47
C PHE A 4 37.27 -24.22 -52.14
N LEU A 5 38.22 -23.73 -51.40
CA LEU A 5 38.49 -24.14 -50.02
C LEU A 5 37.35 -23.76 -49.12
N ALA A 6 36.71 -24.73 -48.49
CA ALA A 6 35.71 -24.54 -47.44
C ALA A 6 36.37 -24.12 -46.15
N ALA A 7 36.16 -22.85 -45.75
CA ALA A 7 36.51 -22.38 -44.42
C ALA A 7 35.48 -22.82 -43.40
N THR A 8 35.89 -23.70 -42.49
CA THR A 8 35.10 -24.13 -41.31
C THR A 8 35.00 -22.99 -40.32
N PHE A 9 33.84 -22.29 -40.31
CA PHE A 9 33.52 -21.35 -39.25
C PHE A 9 33.08 -22.11 -37.99
N GLY A 10 33.91 -22.04 -36.96
CA GLY A 10 33.61 -22.56 -35.64
C GLY A 10 32.37 -21.83 -35.09
N ARG A 11 31.32 -22.59 -34.71
CA ARG A 11 30.18 -22.11 -33.97
C ARG A 11 30.63 -21.59 -32.60
N PRO A 12 30.26 -20.37 -32.19
CA PRO A 12 30.46 -19.98 -30.81
C PRO A 12 29.53 -20.83 -29.93
N GLN A 13 30.18 -21.60 -29.02
CA GLN A 13 29.46 -22.25 -27.93
C GLN A 13 28.88 -21.17 -27.02
N THR A 14 27.61 -20.95 -27.12
CA THR A 14 26.86 -20.22 -26.10
C THR A 14 26.83 -21.07 -24.83
N ARG A 15 27.62 -20.67 -23.85
CA ARG A 15 27.60 -21.22 -22.49
C ARG A 15 26.15 -21.06 -21.98
N PRO A 16 25.50 -22.13 -21.45
CA PRO A 16 24.20 -21.98 -20.83
C PRO A 16 24.34 -21.00 -19.67
N PRO A 17 23.34 -20.11 -19.45
CA PRO A 17 23.36 -19.18 -18.32
C PRO A 17 23.53 -19.98 -17.04
N SER A 18 24.49 -19.55 -16.23
CA SER A 18 24.77 -20.12 -14.91
C SER A 18 23.52 -19.99 -14.06
N ALA A 19 23.13 -21.07 -13.37
CA ALA A 19 21.97 -21.12 -12.46
C ALA A 19 22.11 -20.20 -11.22
N ALA A 20 23.08 -19.26 -11.23
CA ALA A 20 23.36 -18.32 -10.15
C ALA A 20 22.73 -16.92 -10.33
N ASP A 21 22.10 -16.63 -11.48
CA ASP A 21 21.50 -15.33 -11.77
C ASP A 21 19.96 -15.32 -11.74
N THR A 22 19.35 -16.25 -11.03
CA THR A 22 17.95 -16.11 -10.67
C THR A 22 17.90 -15.12 -9.50
N PRO A 23 17.33 -13.90 -9.66
CA PRO A 23 17.21 -13.00 -8.53
C PRO A 23 16.38 -13.71 -7.45
N ALA A 24 16.92 -13.79 -6.24
CA ALA A 24 16.30 -14.39 -5.05
C ALA A 24 14.98 -13.70 -4.62
N ASP A 25 14.42 -12.85 -5.48
CA ASP A 25 13.26 -12.00 -5.25
C ASP A 25 11.90 -12.66 -5.59
N GLU A 26 11.86 -13.89 -6.06
CA GLU A 26 10.61 -14.60 -6.37
C GLU A 26 10.25 -15.70 -5.37
N ALA A 27 10.42 -15.47 -4.09
CA ALA A 27 9.80 -16.35 -3.10
C ALA A 27 8.29 -16.16 -3.11
N ALA A 28 7.61 -16.87 -4.03
CA ALA A 28 6.16 -16.95 -4.06
C ALA A 28 5.69 -17.92 -2.97
N PHE A 29 5.10 -17.43 -1.91
CA PHE A 29 4.39 -18.27 -0.94
C PHE A 29 2.89 -18.00 -1.09
N GLY A 30 2.10 -19.01 -1.50
CA GLY A 30 0.64 -18.89 -1.62
C GLY A 30 0.13 -17.77 -2.54
N GLY A 31 0.88 -17.39 -3.60
CA GLY A 31 0.52 -16.31 -4.52
C GLY A 31 0.89 -14.89 -4.05
N VAL A 32 1.45 -14.73 -2.84
CA VAL A 32 1.89 -13.44 -2.31
C VAL A 32 3.33 -13.17 -2.74
N ARG A 33 3.58 -12.07 -3.48
CA ARG A 33 4.92 -11.72 -4.01
C ARG A 33 5.31 -10.33 -3.55
N PHE A 34 6.60 -10.15 -3.24
CA PHE A 34 7.18 -8.81 -3.08
C PHE A 34 7.12 -8.04 -4.40
N ARG A 35 6.70 -6.79 -4.33
CA ARG A 35 6.64 -5.87 -5.48
C ARG A 35 7.44 -4.62 -5.17
N PRO A 36 8.66 -4.46 -5.71
CA PRO A 36 9.56 -3.35 -5.34
C PRO A 36 8.97 -1.93 -5.50
N ARG A 37 7.98 -1.78 -6.40
CA ARG A 37 7.36 -0.48 -6.70
C ARG A 37 6.06 -0.23 -5.93
N LEU A 38 5.59 -1.18 -5.10
CA LEU A 38 4.29 -1.08 -4.45
C LEU A 38 4.22 0.11 -3.47
N THR A 39 5.23 0.29 -2.63
CA THR A 39 5.27 1.43 -1.69
C THR A 39 5.26 2.77 -2.40
N ALA A 40 6.06 2.92 -3.46
CA ALA A 40 6.08 4.14 -4.25
C ALA A 40 4.75 4.39 -4.99
N GLN A 41 4.05 3.34 -5.40
CA GLN A 41 2.71 3.44 -5.98
C GLN A 41 1.70 3.91 -4.91
N ILE A 42 1.68 3.28 -3.73
CA ILE A 42 0.77 3.64 -2.64
C ILE A 42 1.00 5.10 -2.21
N LEU A 43 2.26 5.54 -2.06
CA LEU A 43 2.57 6.92 -1.70
C LEU A 43 2.06 7.93 -2.74
N ARG A 44 2.18 7.62 -4.04
CA ARG A 44 1.59 8.46 -5.10
C ARG A 44 0.06 8.49 -5.03
N ASP A 45 -0.57 7.33 -4.82
CA ASP A 45 -2.03 7.24 -4.68
C ASP A 45 -2.52 8.00 -3.44
N HIS A 46 -1.76 7.99 -2.33
CA HIS A 46 -2.02 8.81 -1.15
C HIS A 46 -1.99 10.30 -1.48
N GLU A 47 -0.98 10.77 -2.22
CA GLU A 47 -0.88 12.19 -2.58
C GLU A 47 -2.04 12.63 -3.49
N VAL A 48 -2.39 11.82 -4.48
CA VAL A 48 -3.57 12.07 -5.32
C VAL A 48 -4.84 12.15 -4.47
N THR A 49 -5.02 11.23 -3.53
CA THR A 49 -6.20 11.22 -2.65
C THR A 49 -6.22 12.44 -1.71
N ARG A 50 -5.05 12.86 -1.18
CA ARG A 50 -4.94 14.12 -0.41
C ARG A 50 -5.36 15.32 -1.23
N GLN A 51 -4.91 15.40 -2.48
CA GLN A 51 -5.26 16.51 -3.37
C GLN A 51 -6.75 16.55 -3.66
N GLN A 52 -7.37 15.39 -3.90
CA GLN A 52 -8.82 15.31 -4.13
C GLN A 52 -9.61 15.72 -2.88
N LEU A 53 -9.16 15.34 -1.69
CA LEU A 53 -9.79 15.76 -0.44
C LEU A 53 -9.64 17.28 -0.21
N ARG A 54 -8.49 17.88 -0.55
CA ARG A 54 -8.31 19.34 -0.52
C ARG A 54 -9.31 20.02 -1.47
N SER A 55 -9.43 19.52 -2.72
CA SER A 55 -10.41 20.06 -3.68
C SER A 55 -11.84 19.97 -3.16
N LEU A 56 -12.20 18.87 -2.48
CA LEU A 56 -13.51 18.72 -1.84
C LEU A 56 -13.73 19.76 -0.73
N LEU A 57 -12.75 19.97 0.14
CA LEU A 57 -12.81 20.98 1.19
C LEU A 57 -12.90 22.41 0.62
N ASP A 58 -12.25 22.69 -0.51
CA ASP A 58 -12.31 23.99 -1.18
C ASP A 58 -13.68 24.20 -1.83
N ALA A 59 -14.29 23.17 -2.45
CA ALA A 59 -15.67 23.21 -2.94
C ALA A 59 -16.66 23.50 -1.80
N CYS A 60 -16.49 22.84 -0.64
CA CYS A 60 -17.31 23.10 0.56
C CYS A 60 -17.19 24.56 1.04
N ARG A 61 -15.97 25.14 1.02
CA ARG A 61 -15.77 26.55 1.41
C ARG A 61 -16.41 27.52 0.42
N ALA A 62 -16.38 27.17 -0.87
CA ALA A 62 -17.00 27.95 -1.93
C ALA A 62 -18.53 27.77 -1.97
N GLN A 63 -19.10 26.82 -1.24
CA GLN A 63 -20.50 26.42 -1.28
C GLN A 63 -20.98 26.04 -2.70
N ASP A 64 -20.09 25.44 -3.48
CA ASP A 64 -20.34 24.96 -4.85
C ASP A 64 -20.82 23.51 -4.80
N GLU A 65 -22.12 23.33 -4.79
CA GLU A 65 -22.79 22.04 -4.64
C GLU A 65 -22.46 21.04 -5.74
N ASP A 66 -22.33 21.50 -6.97
CA ASP A 66 -21.97 20.64 -8.10
C ASP A 66 -20.51 20.17 -7.99
N ALA A 67 -19.61 21.08 -7.63
CA ALA A 67 -18.20 20.76 -7.38
C ALA A 67 -18.04 19.81 -6.18
N GLU A 68 -18.80 20.00 -5.09
CA GLU A 68 -18.79 19.12 -3.92
C GLU A 68 -19.07 17.66 -4.30
N ILE A 69 -20.14 17.41 -5.08
CA ILE A 69 -20.52 16.06 -5.52
C ILE A 69 -19.44 15.45 -6.41
N VAL A 70 -18.91 16.22 -7.36
CA VAL A 70 -17.85 15.75 -8.28
C VAL A 70 -16.56 15.42 -7.53
N CYS A 71 -16.15 16.30 -6.60
CA CYS A 71 -14.94 16.09 -5.79
C CYS A 71 -15.11 14.92 -4.83
N LEU A 72 -16.29 14.75 -4.21
CA LEU A 72 -16.58 13.61 -3.33
C LEU A 72 -16.47 12.29 -4.06
N ARG A 73 -17.02 12.16 -5.26
CA ARG A 73 -16.93 10.96 -6.09
C ARG A 73 -15.48 10.64 -6.42
N ARG A 74 -14.69 11.62 -6.88
CA ARG A 74 -13.27 11.43 -7.19
C ARG A 74 -12.46 10.96 -5.98
N PHE A 75 -12.71 11.56 -4.81
CA PHE A 75 -12.09 11.12 -3.57
C PHE A 75 -12.47 9.68 -3.24
N ALA A 76 -13.77 9.33 -3.29
CA ALA A 76 -14.25 7.99 -3.00
C ALA A 76 -13.65 6.93 -3.93
N ASP A 77 -13.63 7.18 -5.23
CA ASP A 77 -13.09 6.25 -6.23
C ASP A 77 -11.61 5.95 -5.96
N ASN A 78 -10.82 6.99 -5.67
CA ASN A 78 -9.39 6.84 -5.42
C ASN A 78 -9.12 6.17 -4.06
N PHE A 79 -9.88 6.54 -3.02
CA PHE A 79 -9.80 5.94 -1.71
C PHE A 79 -10.07 4.43 -1.77
N ARG A 80 -11.15 4.02 -2.45
CA ARG A 80 -11.54 2.61 -2.64
C ARG A 80 -10.51 1.85 -3.47
N ARG A 81 -10.04 2.44 -4.57
CA ARG A 81 -9.00 1.83 -5.42
C ARG A 81 -7.71 1.56 -4.65
N THR A 82 -7.22 2.56 -3.91
CA THR A 82 -6.01 2.41 -3.10
C THR A 82 -6.21 1.41 -1.96
N GLY A 83 -7.38 1.40 -1.33
CA GLY A 83 -7.78 0.41 -0.34
C GLY A 83 -7.72 -1.02 -0.88
N LEU A 84 -8.24 -1.25 -2.09
CA LEU A 84 -8.19 -2.56 -2.76
C LEU A 84 -6.75 -3.00 -3.04
N ILE A 85 -5.89 -2.10 -3.54
CA ILE A 85 -4.47 -2.42 -3.77
C ILE A 85 -3.80 -2.87 -2.47
N LYS A 86 -4.03 -2.16 -1.38
CA LYS A 86 -3.48 -2.50 -0.05
C LYS A 86 -4.00 -3.83 0.47
N SER A 87 -5.30 -4.07 0.35
CA SER A 87 -5.93 -5.31 0.82
C SER A 87 -5.47 -6.55 0.07
N VAL A 88 -5.16 -6.43 -1.23
CA VAL A 88 -4.75 -7.57 -2.08
C VAL A 88 -3.24 -7.78 -2.08
N GLN A 89 -2.43 -6.71 -1.93
CA GLN A 89 -1.00 -6.79 -2.15
C GLN A 89 -0.17 -6.49 -0.89
N LEU A 90 -0.49 -5.43 -0.15
CA LEU A 90 0.31 -4.98 0.99
C LEU A 90 0.06 -5.83 2.24
N TYR A 91 -1.18 -5.91 2.68
CA TYR A 91 -1.52 -6.57 3.95
C TYR A 91 -1.27 -8.08 3.94
N PRO A 92 -1.58 -8.83 2.87
CA PRO A 92 -1.23 -10.25 2.80
C PRO A 92 0.28 -10.48 2.85
N TYR A 93 1.06 -9.65 2.16
CA TYR A 93 2.51 -9.74 2.20
C TYR A 93 3.06 -9.47 3.60
N LEU A 94 2.64 -8.38 4.25
CA LEU A 94 3.09 -8.06 5.61
C LEU A 94 2.69 -9.13 6.62
N ARG A 95 1.50 -9.70 6.51
CA ARG A 95 1.05 -10.81 7.36
C ARG A 95 2.00 -12.00 7.25
N TRP A 96 2.35 -12.38 6.04
CA TRP A 96 3.29 -13.47 5.78
C TRP A 96 4.70 -13.11 6.26
N ALA A 97 5.21 -11.94 5.89
CA ALA A 97 6.58 -11.54 6.17
C ALA A 97 6.88 -11.37 7.67
N LEU A 98 5.86 -10.97 8.47
CA LEU A 98 6.00 -10.74 9.90
C LEU A 98 5.61 -11.95 10.76
N GLU A 99 5.18 -13.06 10.15
CA GLU A 99 4.66 -14.23 10.88
C GLU A 99 5.65 -14.80 11.91
N LYS A 100 6.94 -14.76 11.62
CA LYS A 100 8.00 -15.27 12.50
C LYS A 100 8.40 -14.31 13.63
N ASP A 101 8.01 -13.03 13.54
CA ASP A 101 8.24 -12.03 14.59
C ASP A 101 6.93 -11.78 15.36
N SER A 102 6.81 -12.34 16.56
CA SER A 102 5.60 -12.25 17.37
C SER A 102 5.26 -10.81 17.75
N MET A 103 6.25 -9.97 18.06
CA MET A 103 6.01 -8.56 18.41
C MET A 103 5.58 -7.73 17.21
N ALA A 104 6.27 -7.87 16.08
CA ALA A 104 5.89 -7.18 14.84
C ALA A 104 4.50 -7.63 14.35
N THR A 105 4.18 -8.92 14.48
CA THR A 105 2.85 -9.46 14.15
C THR A 105 1.76 -8.84 15.03
N ILE A 106 1.97 -8.70 16.34
CA ILE A 106 1.00 -8.10 17.27
C ILE A 106 0.79 -6.62 16.91
N GLN A 107 1.88 -5.87 16.70
CA GLN A 107 1.82 -4.46 16.32
C GLN A 107 1.10 -4.27 14.97
N PHE A 108 1.45 -5.08 13.96
CA PHE A 108 0.78 -5.07 12.66
C PHE A 108 -0.72 -5.34 12.81
N LYS A 109 -1.13 -6.39 13.53
CA LYS A 109 -2.55 -6.73 13.73
C LYS A 109 -3.32 -5.64 14.45
N SER A 110 -2.72 -4.97 15.43
CA SER A 110 -3.35 -3.84 16.14
C SER A 110 -3.58 -2.66 15.21
N MET A 111 -2.52 -2.24 14.52
CA MET A 111 -2.58 -1.13 13.56
C MET A 111 -3.54 -1.42 12.41
N HIS A 112 -3.50 -2.61 11.83
CA HIS A 112 -4.41 -3.02 10.74
C HIS A 112 -5.87 -2.89 11.16
N ARG A 113 -6.23 -3.32 12.39
CA ARG A 113 -7.60 -3.14 12.92
C ARG A 113 -8.00 -1.68 13.09
N GLU A 114 -7.08 -0.80 13.47
CA GLU A 114 -7.35 0.64 13.57
C GLU A 114 -7.59 1.24 12.19
N LEU A 115 -6.79 0.87 11.19
CA LEU A 115 -6.96 1.28 9.80
C LEU A 115 -8.29 0.77 9.21
N GLU A 116 -8.66 -0.47 9.48
CA GLU A 116 -9.96 -1.02 9.07
C GLU A 116 -11.14 -0.24 9.66
N ARG A 117 -11.08 0.10 10.96
CA ARG A 117 -12.11 0.92 11.62
C ARG A 117 -12.22 2.31 10.99
N ALA A 118 -11.09 2.96 10.74
CA ALA A 118 -11.08 4.27 10.08
C ALA A 118 -11.63 4.18 8.66
N THR A 119 -11.29 3.14 7.91
CA THR A 119 -11.82 2.86 6.57
C THR A 119 -13.33 2.70 6.60
N LEU A 120 -13.88 1.91 7.52
CA LEU A 120 -15.33 1.71 7.66
C LEU A 120 -16.06 3.02 8.00
N LEU A 121 -15.49 3.87 8.86
CA LEU A 121 -16.09 5.17 9.20
C LEU A 121 -16.10 6.13 8.00
N ILE A 122 -15.03 6.16 7.22
CA ILE A 122 -14.95 6.95 5.98
C ILE A 122 -15.96 6.42 4.96
N GLU A 123 -16.00 5.10 4.72
CA GLU A 123 -16.94 4.49 3.77
C GLU A 123 -18.40 4.74 4.17
N ALA A 124 -18.73 4.70 5.45
CA ALA A 124 -20.09 5.00 5.91
C ALA A 124 -20.51 6.43 5.52
N VAL A 125 -19.62 7.42 5.67
CA VAL A 125 -19.89 8.79 5.24
C VAL A 125 -20.00 8.89 3.72
N LEU A 126 -19.07 8.26 2.98
CA LEU A 126 -19.11 8.28 1.51
C LEU A 126 -20.41 7.67 0.97
N THR A 127 -20.83 6.54 1.51
CA THR A 127 -22.09 5.86 1.12
C THR A 127 -23.30 6.72 1.42
N ASP A 128 -23.36 7.37 2.60
CA ASP A 128 -24.48 8.24 2.98
C ASP A 128 -24.70 9.39 1.98
N TYR A 129 -23.61 9.94 1.43
CA TYR A 129 -23.69 11.09 0.51
C TYR A 129 -23.69 10.73 -0.98
N LEU A 130 -23.22 9.55 -1.36
CA LEU A 130 -23.14 9.15 -2.77
C LEU A 130 -24.37 8.36 -3.25
N ASP A 131 -25.00 7.59 -2.34
CA ASP A 131 -26.03 6.62 -2.71
C ASP A 131 -27.45 7.14 -2.51
N ALA A 132 -27.62 8.35 -1.94
CA ALA A 132 -28.94 8.91 -1.70
C ALA A 132 -29.02 10.41 -2.04
N PRO A 133 -30.23 10.92 -2.38
CA PRO A 133 -30.44 12.33 -2.64
C PRO A 133 -30.09 13.21 -1.43
N TRP A 134 -29.55 14.38 -1.70
CA TRP A 134 -29.17 15.33 -0.66
C TRP A 134 -30.41 16.13 -0.21
N ASP A 135 -30.98 15.74 0.90
CA ASP A 135 -31.99 16.50 1.58
C ASP A 135 -31.36 17.67 2.40
N SER A 136 -32.25 18.53 2.95
CA SER A 136 -31.83 19.69 3.74
C SER A 136 -31.06 19.33 5.02
N TYR A 137 -31.25 18.12 5.56
CA TYR A 137 -30.57 17.65 6.75
C TYR A 137 -29.12 17.19 6.40
N ARG A 138 -28.97 16.38 5.34
CA ARG A 138 -27.65 15.94 4.84
C ARG A 138 -26.82 17.14 4.42
N ARG A 139 -27.40 18.08 3.72
CA ARG A 139 -26.71 19.31 3.29
C ARG A 139 -26.10 20.08 4.46
N ARG A 140 -26.87 20.30 5.54
CA ARG A 140 -26.36 20.98 6.73
C ARG A 140 -25.21 20.25 7.43
N ARG A 141 -25.17 18.94 7.35
CA ARG A 141 -24.13 18.11 7.98
C ARG A 141 -22.91 17.87 7.11
N PHE A 142 -23.03 18.01 5.79
CA PHE A 142 -22.03 17.62 4.82
C PHE A 142 -20.64 18.16 5.14
N VAL A 143 -20.52 19.47 5.29
CA VAL A 143 -19.22 20.13 5.57
C VAL A 143 -18.58 19.57 6.85
N HIS A 144 -19.37 19.39 7.90
CA HIS A 144 -18.88 18.82 9.16
C HIS A 144 -18.37 17.37 8.97
N ASP A 145 -19.14 16.56 8.24
CA ASP A 145 -18.77 15.17 7.99
C ASP A 145 -17.54 15.05 7.08
N VAL A 146 -17.38 15.92 6.07
CA VAL A 146 -16.17 16.02 5.24
C VAL A 146 -14.95 16.40 6.07
N VAL A 147 -15.07 17.38 6.97
CA VAL A 147 -13.95 17.76 7.88
C VAL A 147 -13.57 16.58 8.78
N ARG A 148 -14.54 15.83 9.29
CA ARG A 148 -14.28 14.62 10.09
C ARG A 148 -13.58 13.54 9.27
N VAL A 149 -14.01 13.28 8.03
CA VAL A 149 -13.35 12.37 7.09
C VAL A 149 -11.91 12.80 6.83
N ALA A 150 -11.68 14.11 6.63
CA ALA A 150 -10.34 14.64 6.41
C ALA A 150 -9.40 14.36 7.60
N GLY A 151 -9.88 14.52 8.82
CA GLY A 151 -9.12 14.20 10.04
C GLY A 151 -8.78 12.71 10.16
N LEU A 152 -9.78 11.84 9.94
CA LEU A 152 -9.59 10.38 9.95
C LEU A 152 -8.60 9.93 8.86
N PHE A 153 -8.74 10.46 7.65
CA PHE A 153 -7.86 10.13 6.54
C PHE A 153 -6.42 10.57 6.78
N ALA A 154 -6.22 11.79 7.30
CA ALA A 154 -4.88 12.27 7.66
C ALA A 154 -4.20 11.38 8.71
N GLN A 155 -4.94 10.95 9.74
CA GLN A 155 -4.45 10.04 10.76
C GLN A 155 -4.08 8.66 10.16
N MET A 156 -4.95 8.12 9.31
CA MET A 156 -4.69 6.88 8.56
C MET A 156 -3.38 6.95 7.79
N LEU A 157 -3.20 8.00 6.98
CA LEU A 157 -1.99 8.17 6.18
C LEU A 157 -0.74 8.29 7.04
N LYS A 158 -0.82 9.01 8.16
CA LYS A 158 0.30 9.13 9.11
C LYS A 158 0.74 7.76 9.66
N GLN A 159 -0.20 6.90 10.01
CA GLN A 159 0.09 5.55 10.48
C GLN A 159 0.65 4.66 9.36
N GLU A 160 0.04 4.69 8.18
CA GLU A 160 0.49 3.88 7.04
C GLU A 160 1.88 4.28 6.59
N GLU A 161 2.13 5.56 6.36
CA GLU A 161 3.41 6.07 5.84
C GLU A 161 4.53 6.01 6.87
N GLY A 162 4.21 6.29 8.14
CA GLY A 162 5.22 6.33 9.20
C GLY A 162 5.55 4.98 9.81
N THR A 163 4.66 4.00 9.72
CA THR A 163 4.84 2.73 10.43
C THR A 163 4.65 1.51 9.53
N LEU A 164 3.60 1.48 8.71
CA LEU A 164 3.24 0.28 7.96
C LEU A 164 4.09 0.09 6.71
N LEU A 165 4.23 1.13 5.88
CA LEU A 165 5.00 1.05 4.64
C LEU A 165 6.49 0.78 4.87
N PRO A 166 7.15 1.29 5.94
CA PRO A 166 8.53 0.90 6.27
C PRO A 166 8.72 -0.57 6.58
N LEU A 167 7.66 -1.28 7.01
CA LEU A 167 7.72 -2.73 7.23
C LEU A 167 7.68 -3.53 5.92
N TYR A 168 7.34 -2.91 4.79
CA TYR A 168 7.30 -3.59 3.50
C TYR A 168 8.69 -3.64 2.87
N MET A 169 9.42 -4.70 3.16
CA MET A 169 10.80 -4.93 2.72
C MET A 169 10.90 -6.22 1.90
N PRO A 170 11.96 -6.40 1.08
CA PRO A 170 12.26 -7.67 0.44
C PRO A 170 12.39 -8.82 1.47
N PRO A 171 12.04 -10.07 1.11
CA PRO A 171 12.04 -11.19 2.05
C PRO A 171 13.38 -11.40 2.78
N GLY A 172 14.50 -11.19 2.10
CA GLY A 172 15.85 -11.37 2.68
C GLY A 172 16.28 -10.25 3.66
N GLN A 173 15.49 -9.19 3.81
CA GLN A 173 15.82 -8.08 4.72
C GLN A 173 15.14 -8.21 6.10
N TYR A 174 14.22 -9.15 6.27
CA TYR A 174 13.64 -9.43 7.58
C TYR A 174 14.65 -10.17 8.46
N ARG A 175 15.17 -9.48 9.48
CA ARG A 175 16.00 -10.10 10.51
C ARG A 175 15.08 -10.66 11.59
N TYR A 176 14.85 -11.96 11.53
CA TYR A 176 14.15 -12.66 12.62
C TYR A 176 15.13 -12.79 13.78
N VAL A 177 14.92 -12.06 14.85
CA VAL A 177 15.65 -12.24 16.10
C VAL A 177 15.06 -13.48 16.75
N ASP A 178 15.68 -14.63 16.55
CA ASP A 178 15.35 -15.83 17.30
C ASP A 178 15.54 -15.49 18.77
N GLY A 179 14.51 -15.78 19.61
CA GLY A 179 14.40 -15.32 20.99
C GLY A 179 15.52 -15.79 21.95
N VAL A 180 16.55 -16.48 21.44
CA VAL A 180 17.69 -16.99 22.21
C VAL A 180 18.82 -15.95 22.32
N ASP A 181 18.96 -15.02 21.38
CA ASP A 181 20.10 -14.08 21.37
C ASP A 181 19.89 -12.85 22.28
N ARG A 182 18.71 -12.64 22.86
CA ARG A 182 18.45 -11.50 23.78
C ARG A 182 19.01 -11.69 25.19
N ILE A 183 19.42 -12.91 25.56
CA ILE A 183 19.92 -13.21 26.92
C ILE A 183 21.42 -12.92 27.07
N HIS A 184 22.17 -12.77 25.99
CA HIS A 184 23.64 -12.66 26.04
C HIS A 184 24.21 -11.24 25.87
N GLN A 185 23.39 -10.19 25.70
CA GLN A 185 23.91 -8.80 25.63
C GLN A 185 23.64 -7.97 26.92
N GLY A 186 23.26 -8.61 27.99
CA GLY A 186 22.99 -7.97 29.28
C GLY A 186 23.91 -8.37 30.44
N SER A 187 25.16 -8.73 30.18
CA SER A 187 26.11 -8.97 31.28
C SER A 187 27.53 -8.69 30.79
N PHE A 188 28.09 -7.62 31.32
CA PHE A 188 29.47 -7.13 31.37
C PHE A 188 29.51 -5.66 30.92
N GLU A 189 29.82 -4.74 31.68
CA GLU A 189 30.52 -4.38 32.94
C GLU A 189 29.99 -3.04 33.44
#